data_6037ec5987a05bc857479d8e8fa3c95a
#
_entry.id   6037ec5987a05bc857479d8e8fa3c95a
#
_cell.length_a   1.000
_cell.length_b   1.000
_cell.length_c   1.000
_cell.angle_alpha   90.00
_cell.angle_beta   90.00
_cell.angle_gamma   90.00
#
_symmetry.space_group_name_H-M   'P 1'
#
loop_
_entity.id
_entity.type
_entity.pdbx_description
1 polymer ?
#
loop_
_entity_poly.entity_id
_entity_poly.type
_entity_poly.pdbx_seq_one_letter_code
_entity_poly.pdbx_strand_id
1 'polypeptide(L)'
;MKREFIETPSFTKKWFSLGFNDEDLAELEQFLVENPEAGDMMVGTGGLRKLRFAFKGKGKSGSARVCYVDFAAFEKDYLIQVFS
;
A
#
# COMPACT_ATOMS: atom_id res chain seq x y z
N MET A 1 -5.71 14.61 -6.73
CA MET A 1 -6.16 14.17 -5.40
C MET A 1 -4.96 14.07 -4.47
N LYS A 2 -5.16 14.32 -3.19
CA LYS A 2 -4.06 14.42 -2.24
C LYS A 2 -4.21 13.37 -1.14
N ARG A 3 -3.08 12.76 -0.73
CA ARG A 3 -3.07 11.78 0.38
C ARG A 3 -1.77 11.91 1.15
N GLU A 4 -1.88 11.84 2.46
CA GLU A 4 -0.74 11.68 3.35
C GLU A 4 -0.66 10.21 3.73
N PHE A 5 0.53 9.61 3.61
CA PHE A 5 0.70 8.19 3.89
C PHE A 5 1.34 8.00 5.26
N ILE A 6 0.73 7.13 6.06
CA ILE A 6 1.19 6.82 7.40
C ILE A 6 1.47 5.33 7.46
N GLU A 7 2.73 4.97 7.72
CA GLU A 7 3.14 3.56 7.79
C GLU A 7 3.13 3.09 9.23
N THR A 8 2.63 1.88 9.46
CA THR A 8 2.85 1.26 10.76
C THR A 8 4.32 0.82 10.83
N PRO A 9 4.91 0.74 12.03
CA PRO A 9 6.29 0.25 12.16
C PRO A 9 6.49 -1.14 11.56
N SER A 10 5.51 -2.03 11.72
CA SER A 10 5.61 -3.37 11.16
C SER A 10 5.55 -3.35 9.63
N PHE A 11 4.77 -2.45 9.03
CA PHE A 11 4.76 -2.29 7.58
C PHE A 11 6.13 -1.86 7.07
N THR A 12 6.71 -0.83 7.68
CA THR A 12 8.01 -0.30 7.26
C THR A 12 9.09 -1.38 7.31
N LYS A 13 9.15 -2.08 8.43
CA LYS A 13 10.14 -3.14 8.62
C LYS A 13 9.98 -4.26 7.60
N LYS A 14 8.75 -4.70 7.38
CA LYS A 14 8.47 -5.78 6.45
C LYS A 14 8.77 -5.37 5.01
N TRP A 15 8.45 -4.12 4.66
CA TRP A 15 8.69 -3.58 3.33
C TRP A 15 10.15 -3.78 2.92
N PHE A 16 11.06 -3.31 3.76
CA PHE A 16 12.48 -3.42 3.46
C PHE A 16 12.98 -4.86 3.55
N SER A 17 12.41 -5.66 4.44
CA SER A 17 12.82 -7.07 4.56
C SER A 17 12.44 -7.88 3.33
N LEU A 18 11.42 -7.47 2.58
CA LEU A 18 11.02 -8.13 1.36
C LEU A 18 11.87 -7.70 0.15
N GLY A 19 12.80 -6.79 0.34
CA GLY A 19 13.69 -6.33 -0.72
C GLY A 19 13.19 -5.12 -1.48
N PHE A 20 12.10 -4.50 -1.03
CA PHE A 20 11.61 -3.27 -1.63
C PHE A 20 12.37 -2.06 -1.06
N ASN A 21 12.38 -0.97 -1.79
CA ASN A 21 13.09 0.25 -1.39
C ASN A 21 12.16 1.46 -1.39
N ASP A 22 12.75 2.65 -1.16
CA ASP A 22 11.97 3.89 -1.10
C ASP A 22 11.36 4.26 -2.45
N GLU A 23 12.03 3.93 -3.55
CA GLU A 23 11.49 4.20 -4.88
C GLU A 23 10.26 3.33 -5.15
N ASP A 24 10.32 2.07 -4.71
CA ASP A 24 9.18 1.17 -4.81
C ASP A 24 8.00 1.70 -3.99
N LEU A 25 8.29 2.20 -2.80
CA LEU A 25 7.25 2.76 -1.94
C LEU A 25 6.61 3.99 -2.58
N ALA A 26 7.43 4.86 -3.18
CA ALA A 26 6.92 6.04 -3.87
C ALA A 26 6.00 5.64 -5.04
N GLU A 27 6.35 4.58 -5.75
CA GLU A 27 5.53 4.09 -6.85
C GLU A 27 4.18 3.62 -6.34
N LEU A 28 4.16 2.86 -5.24
CA LEU A 28 2.92 2.41 -4.62
C LEU A 28 2.07 3.60 -4.16
N GLU A 29 2.69 4.57 -3.49
CA GLU A 29 1.98 5.74 -2.98
C GLU A 29 1.39 6.56 -4.11
N GLN A 30 2.13 6.75 -5.20
CA GLN A 30 1.61 7.48 -6.35
C GLN A 30 0.39 6.78 -6.95
N PHE A 31 0.44 5.47 -7.05
CA PHE A 31 -0.68 4.68 -7.54
C PHE A 31 -1.91 4.86 -6.63
N LEU A 32 -1.71 4.84 -5.32
CA LEU A 32 -2.82 4.95 -4.36
C LEU A 32 -3.40 6.37 -4.33
N VAL A 33 -2.58 7.40 -4.57
CA VAL A 33 -3.09 8.77 -4.71
C VAL A 33 -4.08 8.85 -5.86
N GLU A 34 -3.75 8.19 -6.97
CA GLU A 34 -4.59 8.21 -8.17
C GLU A 34 -5.75 7.23 -8.09
N ASN A 35 -5.60 6.17 -7.30
CA ASN A 35 -6.58 5.08 -7.23
C ASN A 35 -6.75 4.61 -5.78
N PRO A 36 -7.30 5.46 -4.90
CA PRO A 36 -7.36 5.10 -3.47
C PRO A 36 -8.27 3.93 -3.16
N GLU A 37 -9.19 3.60 -4.05
CA GLU A 37 -10.12 2.48 -3.85
C GLU A 37 -9.75 1.26 -4.69
N ALA A 38 -8.51 1.18 -5.16
CA ALA A 38 -8.09 0.08 -6.02
C ALA A 38 -8.08 -1.27 -5.29
N GLY A 39 -7.79 -1.29 -4.00
CA GLY A 39 -7.80 -2.53 -3.24
C GLY A 39 -9.21 -3.00 -2.92
N ASP A 40 -9.36 -4.32 -2.82
CA ASP A 40 -10.65 -4.92 -2.48
C ASP A 40 -10.95 -4.71 -1.00
N MET A 41 -12.15 -4.22 -0.71
CA MET A 41 -12.59 -4.01 0.66
C MET A 41 -12.78 -5.36 1.35
N MET A 42 -12.18 -5.51 2.51
CA MET A 42 -12.31 -6.74 3.31
C MET A 42 -13.47 -6.60 4.27
N VAL A 43 -14.47 -7.47 4.10
CA VAL A 43 -15.71 -7.44 4.89
C VAL A 43 -15.39 -7.60 6.37
N GLY A 44 -16.04 -6.78 7.21
CA GLY A 44 -15.91 -6.90 8.66
C GLY A 44 -14.66 -6.27 9.26
N THR A 45 -13.90 -5.52 8.47
CA THR A 45 -12.64 -4.95 8.94
C THR A 45 -12.71 -3.44 9.22
N GLY A 46 -13.84 -2.81 8.95
CA GLY A 46 -13.98 -1.38 9.16
C GLY A 46 -13.29 -0.51 8.11
N GLY A 47 -12.96 -1.09 6.95
CA GLY A 47 -12.42 -0.30 5.84
C GLY A 47 -11.04 -0.73 5.36
N LEU A 48 -10.54 -1.86 5.84
CA LEU A 48 -9.26 -2.38 5.36
C LEU A 48 -9.39 -2.87 3.92
N ARG A 49 -8.47 -2.44 3.06
CA ARG A 49 -8.42 -2.86 1.66
C ARG A 49 -7.16 -3.67 1.42
N LYS A 50 -7.27 -4.64 0.53
CA LYS A 50 -6.15 -5.49 0.14
C LYS A 50 -5.86 -5.29 -1.33
N LEU A 51 -4.63 -4.93 -1.65
CA LEU A 51 -4.20 -4.64 -3.01
C LEU A 51 -3.01 -5.51 -3.39
N ARG A 52 -3.09 -6.13 -4.56
CA ARG A 52 -1.93 -6.78 -5.14
C ARG A 52 -1.30 -5.79 -6.12
N PHE A 53 -0.07 -5.37 -5.85
CA PHE A 53 0.60 -4.36 -6.63
C PHE A 53 1.87 -4.92 -7.28
N ALA A 54 1.96 -4.77 -8.60
CA ALA A 54 3.14 -5.19 -9.35
C ALA A 54 3.96 -3.97 -9.69
N PHE A 55 5.25 -4.00 -9.34
CA PHE A 55 6.15 -2.87 -9.54
C PHE A 55 6.76 -2.92 -10.94
N LYS A 56 6.91 -1.75 -11.55
CA LYS A 56 7.54 -1.62 -12.84
C LYS A 56 9.01 -2.04 -12.74
N GLY A 57 9.47 -2.79 -13.72
CA GLY A 57 10.87 -3.18 -13.80
C GLY A 57 11.30 -4.31 -12.88
N LYS A 58 10.42 -4.86 -12.06
CA LYS A 58 10.77 -5.95 -11.14
C LYS A 58 10.31 -7.33 -11.62
N GLY A 59 9.53 -7.40 -12.66
CA GLY A 59 9.06 -8.68 -13.19
C GLY A 59 8.10 -9.40 -12.27
N LYS A 60 8.02 -10.72 -12.41
CA LYS A 60 7.02 -11.53 -11.71
C LYS A 60 7.24 -11.58 -10.21
N SER A 61 8.49 -11.51 -9.75
CA SER A 61 8.81 -11.58 -8.34
C SER A 61 8.68 -10.23 -7.64
N GLY A 62 8.36 -9.18 -8.39
CA GLY A 62 8.29 -7.83 -7.87
C GLY A 62 6.89 -7.39 -7.51
N SER A 63 6.00 -8.29 -7.09
CA SER A 63 4.68 -7.90 -6.64
C SER A 63 4.58 -8.00 -5.12
N ALA A 64 3.71 -7.17 -4.55
CA ALA A 64 3.45 -7.17 -3.12
C ALA A 64 1.95 -7.13 -2.89
N ARG A 65 1.52 -7.72 -1.78
CA ARG A 65 0.16 -7.59 -1.30
C ARG A 65 0.18 -6.60 -0.16
N VAL A 66 -0.59 -5.53 -0.32
CA VAL A 66 -0.60 -4.42 0.64
C VAL A 66 -1.97 -4.30 1.25
N CYS A 67 -2.03 -4.24 2.58
CA CYS A 67 -3.26 -3.96 3.30
C CYS A 67 -3.20 -2.52 3.78
N TYR A 68 -4.19 -1.73 3.41
CA TYR A 68 -4.22 -0.31 3.74
C TYR A 68 -5.64 0.15 4.03
N VAL A 69 -5.75 1.29 4.68
CA VAL A 69 -7.04 1.94 4.93
C VAL A 69 -6.99 3.33 4.31
N ASP A 70 -8.00 3.65 3.49
CA ASP A 70 -8.13 4.98 2.89
C ASP A 70 -9.16 5.80 3.66
N PHE A 71 -8.68 6.84 4.35
CA PHE A 71 -9.56 7.78 5.03
C PHE A 71 -9.72 9.03 4.16
N ALA A 72 -10.62 8.96 3.19
CA ALA A 72 -10.80 10.03 2.21
C ALA A 72 -11.14 11.38 2.84
N ALA A 73 -11.94 11.38 3.90
CA ALA A 73 -12.35 12.61 4.58
C ALA A 73 -11.17 13.35 5.20
N PHE A 74 -10.10 12.64 5.54
CA PHE A 74 -8.90 13.23 6.15
C PHE A 74 -7.72 13.26 5.19
N GLU A 75 -7.92 12.80 3.96
CA GLU A 75 -6.87 12.70 2.95
C GLU A 75 -5.67 11.90 3.43
N LYS A 76 -5.93 10.82 4.16
CA LYS A 76 -4.88 9.98 4.75
C LYS A 76 -5.07 8.53 4.36
N ASP A 77 -3.95 7.87 4.07
CA ASP A 77 -3.90 6.43 3.85
C ASP A 77 -2.96 5.81 4.87
N TYR A 78 -3.45 4.81 5.59
CA TYR A 78 -2.63 4.07 6.53
C TYR A 78 -2.17 2.78 5.88
N LEU A 79 -0.86 2.60 5.77
CA LEU A 79 -0.26 1.39 5.24
C LEU A 79 -0.04 0.44 6.41
N ILE A 80 -0.82 -0.63 6.47
CA ILE A 80 -0.94 -1.46 7.67
C ILE A 80 -0.04 -2.70 7.60
N GLN A 81 -0.11 -3.44 6.49
CA GLN A 81 0.64 -4.68 6.32
C GLN A 81 1.10 -4.83 4.89
N VAL A 82 2.20 -5.55 4.71
CA VAL A 82 2.69 -5.93 3.38
C VAL A 82 3.25 -7.34 3.44
N PHE A 83 2.99 -8.12 2.38
CA PHE A 83 3.58 -9.45 2.21
C PHE A 83 3.70 -9.75 0.73
N SER A 84 4.58 -10.66 0.40
CA SER A 84 4.80 -11.04 -0.99
C SER A 84 3.99 -12.27 -1.40
#